data_2caa36faf3006982214cd7de16bd87f1
#
_entry.id   2caa36faf3006982214cd7de16bd87f1
#
_cell.length_a   1.000
_cell.length_b   1.000
_cell.length_c   1.000
_cell.angle_alpha   90.00
_cell.angle_beta   90.00
_cell.angle_gamma   90.00
#
_symmetry.space_group_name_H-M   'P 1'
#
loop_
_entity.id
_entity.type
_entity.pdbx_description
1 polymer ?
#
loop_
_entity_poly.entity_id
_entity_poly.type
_entity_poly.pdbx_seq_one_letter_code
_entity_poly.pdbx_strand_id
1 'polypeptide(L)'
;VIIPPKGGHGFNAVQELGAFFVMTNTSLEGTESANSGDVSVANDFRKVCLIKDPKSGGSAANAATLRATKAIRLTGISGTFAVDEKITQSSTGAVGKVVEFDSTNSILYYVQTRHNDEGVDSNGNQTAFSGANVVTGTGGAQGTPETSHSATTNNVVFVSGYSVPEIDHDSGDVLYVENRAPITRAADQTEN
;
A
#
# COMPACT_ATOMS: atom_id res chain seq x y z
N VAL A 1 10.27 38.68 -3.88
CA VAL A 1 10.55 37.64 -4.90
C VAL A 1 10.80 36.35 -4.16
N ILE A 2 9.97 35.35 -4.35
CA ILE A 2 10.20 34.00 -3.80
C ILE A 2 11.08 33.28 -4.82
N ILE A 3 12.29 32.92 -4.40
CA ILE A 3 13.22 32.16 -5.23
C ILE A 3 12.85 30.69 -5.04
N PRO A 4 12.48 29.96 -6.10
CA PRO A 4 12.17 28.54 -5.97
C PRO A 4 13.41 27.74 -5.57
N PRO A 5 13.26 26.65 -4.81
CA PRO A 5 14.37 25.76 -4.50
C PRO A 5 14.92 25.12 -5.78
N LYS A 6 16.16 24.59 -5.70
CA LYS A 6 16.79 23.90 -6.84
C LYS A 6 15.90 22.71 -7.28
N GLY A 7 15.48 22.72 -8.52
CA GLY A 7 14.54 21.73 -9.07
C GLY A 7 13.07 22.17 -9.10
N GLY A 8 12.74 23.37 -8.57
CA GLY A 8 11.40 23.92 -8.50
C GLY A 8 10.65 23.54 -7.22
N HIS A 9 9.52 24.20 -6.97
CA HIS A 9 8.64 23.89 -5.85
C HIS A 9 8.05 22.49 -6.00
N GLY A 10 8.07 21.71 -4.90
CA GLY A 10 7.59 20.33 -4.87
C GLY A 10 8.61 19.27 -5.29
N PHE A 11 9.78 19.67 -5.80
CA PHE A 11 10.84 18.72 -6.17
C PHE A 11 11.40 17.95 -4.96
N ASN A 12 11.58 18.66 -3.84
CA ASN A 12 11.96 18.05 -2.57
C ASN A 12 11.14 18.67 -1.44
N ALA A 13 9.94 18.15 -1.25
CA ALA A 13 9.00 18.67 -0.26
C ALA A 13 9.54 18.58 1.17
N VAL A 14 10.34 17.58 1.49
CA VAL A 14 10.95 17.43 2.82
C VAL A 14 11.90 18.57 3.13
N GLN A 15 12.78 18.93 2.18
CA GLN A 15 13.72 20.03 2.35
C GLN A 15 13.00 21.39 2.33
N GLU A 16 12.01 21.54 1.47
CA GLU A 16 11.26 22.80 1.30
C GLU A 16 10.37 23.10 2.51
N LEU A 17 9.75 22.10 3.08
CA LEU A 17 8.84 22.22 4.24
C LEU A 17 9.53 21.93 5.57
N GLY A 18 10.78 21.47 5.53
CA GLY A 18 11.58 21.20 6.72
C GLY A 18 11.12 20.00 7.55
N ALA A 19 10.34 19.09 6.96
CA ALA A 19 9.80 17.92 7.64
C ALA A 19 9.43 16.81 6.67
N PHE A 20 9.26 15.59 7.17
CA PHE A 20 8.69 14.48 6.42
C PHE A 20 7.17 14.49 6.56
N PHE A 21 6.46 14.41 5.44
CA PHE A 21 4.99 14.43 5.42
C PHE A 21 4.46 13.15 4.79
N VAL A 22 3.39 12.64 5.37
CA VAL A 22 2.60 11.54 4.80
C VAL A 22 1.19 12.02 4.55
N MET A 23 0.70 11.80 3.34
CA MET A 23 -0.71 11.94 3.01
C MET A 23 -1.34 10.55 3.07
N THR A 24 -2.32 10.37 3.94
CA THR A 24 -3.12 9.16 3.99
C THR A 24 -4.47 9.41 3.34
N ASN A 25 -4.91 8.49 2.51
CA ASN A 25 -6.24 8.49 1.92
C ASN A 25 -6.93 7.19 2.33
N THR A 26 -7.85 7.27 3.26
CA THR A 26 -8.56 6.12 3.80
C THR A 26 -9.99 6.14 3.31
N SER A 27 -10.44 5.07 2.67
CA SER A 27 -11.83 4.81 2.35
C SER A 27 -12.33 3.62 3.14
N LEU A 28 -13.55 3.69 3.64
CA LEU A 28 -14.27 2.57 4.19
C LEU A 28 -15.37 2.20 3.20
N GLU A 29 -15.31 0.97 2.70
CA GLU A 29 -16.38 0.39 1.91
C GLU A 29 -17.13 -0.58 2.81
N GLY A 30 -18.38 -0.29 3.11
CA GLY A 30 -19.25 -1.16 3.89
C GLY A 30 -20.15 -1.95 2.96
N THR A 31 -20.14 -3.28 3.09
CA THR A 31 -21.27 -4.10 2.62
C THR A 31 -22.21 -4.31 3.78
N GLU A 32 -23.46 -3.86 3.65
CA GLU A 32 -24.50 -4.23 4.58
C GLU A 32 -24.70 -5.75 4.48
N SER A 33 -24.46 -6.47 5.57
CA SER A 33 -24.93 -7.83 5.66
C SER A 33 -26.45 -7.81 5.89
N ALA A 34 -27.18 -8.71 5.24
CA ALA A 34 -28.63 -8.83 5.38
C ALA A 34 -29.11 -9.06 6.83
N ASN A 35 -28.18 -9.23 7.76
CA ASN A 35 -28.45 -9.49 9.17
C ASN A 35 -28.13 -8.31 10.09
N SER A 36 -27.59 -7.20 9.61
CA SER A 36 -27.37 -6.00 10.41
C SER A 36 -28.58 -5.07 10.34
N GLY A 37 -29.79 -5.62 10.48
CA GLY A 37 -30.97 -4.80 10.45
C GLY A 37 -30.76 -3.50 11.20
N ASP A 38 -30.96 -2.38 10.59
CA ASP A 38 -31.61 -1.25 11.16
C ASP A 38 -31.08 0.14 10.88
N VAL A 39 -29.89 0.36 10.39
CA VAL A 39 -29.52 1.72 9.96
C VAL A 39 -28.68 1.65 8.71
N SER A 40 -29.26 2.07 7.60
CA SER A 40 -28.53 2.41 6.38
C SER A 40 -27.64 3.61 6.72
N VAL A 41 -26.51 3.36 7.33
CA VAL A 41 -25.45 4.37 7.45
C VAL A 41 -24.71 4.32 6.12
N ALA A 42 -24.57 5.47 5.46
CA ALA A 42 -23.65 5.60 4.35
C ALA A 42 -22.24 5.29 4.88
N ASN A 43 -21.83 4.05 4.72
CA ASN A 43 -20.53 3.55 5.22
C ASN A 43 -19.39 3.95 4.30
N ASP A 44 -19.69 4.55 3.16
CA ASP A 44 -18.71 5.04 2.23
C ASP A 44 -18.22 6.41 2.69
N PHE A 45 -17.10 6.44 3.36
CA PHE A 45 -16.42 7.69 3.62
C PHE A 45 -14.98 7.64 3.14
N ARG A 46 -14.48 8.79 2.74
CA ARG A 46 -13.08 9.00 2.42
C ARG A 46 -12.52 10.07 3.33
N LYS A 47 -11.45 9.75 4.03
CA LYS A 47 -10.65 10.71 4.79
C LYS A 47 -9.31 10.91 4.13
N VAL A 48 -8.93 12.17 3.97
CA VAL A 48 -7.57 12.56 3.59
C VAL A 48 -6.94 13.26 4.78
N CYS A 49 -5.80 12.75 5.23
CA CYS A 49 -5.06 13.33 6.34
C CYS A 49 -3.65 13.70 5.87
N LEU A 50 -3.13 14.80 6.39
CA LEU A 50 -1.73 15.19 6.28
C LEU A 50 -1.08 15.08 7.65
N ILE A 51 -0.09 14.21 7.76
CA ILE A 51 0.62 13.93 9.01
C ILE A 51 2.09 14.37 8.83
N LYS A 52 2.56 15.19 9.77
CA LYS A 52 3.94 15.67 9.81
C LYS A 52 4.76 14.79 10.74
N ASP A 53 5.97 14.44 10.32
CA ASP A 53 6.97 13.70 11.10
C ASP A 53 6.41 12.45 11.83
N PRO A 54 5.68 11.56 11.15
CA PRO A 54 5.25 10.30 11.75
C PRO A 54 6.45 9.43 12.08
N LYS A 55 6.24 8.41 12.91
CA LYS A 55 7.25 7.38 13.19
C LYS A 55 6.88 6.07 12.48
N SER A 56 7.89 5.25 12.26
CA SER A 56 7.75 3.88 11.80
C SER A 56 8.75 3.01 12.55
N GLY A 57 8.27 2.02 13.30
CA GLY A 57 9.09 1.18 14.15
C GLY A 57 9.84 1.92 15.27
N GLY A 58 9.20 2.94 15.85
CA GLY A 58 9.76 3.78 16.92
C GLY A 58 10.73 4.87 16.46
N SER A 59 11.10 4.89 15.17
CA SER A 59 12.04 5.85 14.60
C SER A 59 11.37 6.86 13.69
N ALA A 60 11.99 8.02 13.46
CA ALA A 60 11.50 9.00 12.51
C ALA A 60 11.33 8.36 11.13
N ALA A 61 10.14 8.51 10.56
CA ALA A 61 9.82 7.97 9.25
C ALA A 61 10.59 8.69 8.14
N ASN A 62 10.88 7.97 7.08
CA ASN A 62 11.50 8.49 5.86
C ASN A 62 11.00 7.71 4.65
N ALA A 63 11.44 8.07 3.45
CA ALA A 63 11.00 7.45 2.21
C ALA A 63 11.33 5.95 2.09
N ALA A 64 12.27 5.43 2.89
CA ALA A 64 12.59 4.01 2.92
C ALA A 64 11.69 3.21 3.87
N THR A 65 11.13 3.84 4.89
CA THR A 65 10.29 3.21 5.91
C THR A 65 8.81 3.41 5.68
N LEU A 66 8.39 4.51 5.04
CA LEU A 66 6.99 4.77 4.70
C LEU A 66 6.83 5.03 3.20
N ARG A 67 5.95 4.27 2.59
CA ARG A 67 5.57 4.36 1.17
C ARG A 67 4.12 3.98 0.99
N ALA A 68 3.57 4.36 -0.16
CA ALA A 68 2.19 3.99 -0.52
C ALA A 68 2.04 2.50 -0.85
N THR A 69 3.13 1.82 -1.21
CA THR A 69 3.12 0.41 -1.60
C THR A 69 3.78 -0.48 -0.57
N LYS A 70 3.27 -1.68 -0.42
CA LYS A 70 4.01 -2.81 0.18
C LYS A 70 5.04 -3.33 -0.82
N ALA A 71 6.03 -4.07 -0.36
CA ALA A 71 7.00 -4.68 -1.26
C ALA A 71 7.42 -6.09 -0.78
N ILE A 72 7.77 -6.93 -1.75
CA ILE A 72 8.34 -8.25 -1.51
C ILE A 72 9.65 -8.34 -2.26
N ARG A 73 10.71 -8.73 -1.56
CA ARG A 73 11.96 -9.13 -2.18
C ARG A 73 11.81 -10.58 -2.64
N LEU A 74 12.01 -10.82 -3.94
CA LEU A 74 11.80 -12.13 -4.54
C LEU A 74 13.12 -12.80 -4.93
N THR A 75 13.10 -14.13 -4.95
CA THR A 75 14.16 -14.99 -5.50
C THR A 75 13.51 -16.07 -6.35
N GLY A 76 14.31 -16.74 -7.19
CA GLY A 76 13.81 -17.81 -8.06
C GLY A 76 12.70 -17.33 -9.02
N ILE A 77 12.84 -16.12 -9.53
CA ILE A 77 11.83 -15.48 -10.36
C ILE A 77 11.76 -16.14 -11.73
N SER A 78 10.55 -16.46 -12.17
CA SER A 78 10.22 -16.93 -13.52
C SER A 78 9.17 -16.02 -14.13
N GLY A 79 9.42 -15.54 -15.33
CA GLY A 79 8.54 -14.56 -16.00
C GLY A 79 8.72 -13.14 -15.48
N THR A 80 7.80 -12.26 -15.86
CA THR A 80 7.80 -10.85 -15.49
C THR A 80 6.42 -10.48 -14.98
N PHE A 81 6.34 -9.88 -13.80
CA PHE A 81 5.10 -9.36 -13.26
C PHE A 81 4.69 -8.08 -13.98
N ALA A 82 3.48 -8.06 -14.52
CA ALA A 82 2.94 -6.89 -15.20
C ALA A 82 2.28 -5.91 -14.21
N VAL A 83 2.34 -4.61 -14.51
CA VAL A 83 1.59 -3.60 -13.76
C VAL A 83 0.10 -3.92 -13.84
N ASP A 84 -0.61 -3.67 -12.75
CA ASP A 84 -2.05 -3.95 -12.57
C ASP A 84 -2.42 -5.44 -12.54
N GLU A 85 -1.46 -6.34 -12.66
CA GLU A 85 -1.68 -7.78 -12.55
C GLU A 85 -2.08 -8.18 -11.12
N LYS A 86 -3.05 -9.10 -11.01
CA LYS A 86 -3.37 -9.74 -9.74
C LYS A 86 -2.29 -10.74 -9.37
N ILE A 87 -1.80 -10.64 -8.14
CA ILE A 87 -0.87 -11.61 -7.54
C ILE A 87 -1.53 -12.35 -6.40
N THR A 88 -1.20 -13.62 -6.26
CA THR A 88 -1.73 -14.49 -5.23
C THR A 88 -0.63 -15.29 -4.55
N GLN A 89 -0.82 -15.60 -3.29
CA GLN A 89 -0.03 -16.55 -2.54
C GLN A 89 -0.99 -17.64 -2.02
N SER A 90 -1.12 -18.71 -2.77
CA SER A 90 -2.17 -19.72 -2.57
C SER A 90 -2.14 -20.38 -1.18
N SER A 91 -0.95 -20.54 -0.60
CA SER A 91 -0.78 -21.15 0.72
C SER A 91 -1.30 -20.29 1.88
N THR A 92 -1.31 -18.96 1.71
CA THR A 92 -1.82 -18.04 2.72
C THR A 92 -3.21 -17.51 2.38
N GLY A 93 -3.60 -17.57 1.13
CA GLY A 93 -4.81 -16.93 0.61
C GLY A 93 -4.63 -15.43 0.35
N ALA A 94 -3.42 -14.90 0.47
CA ALA A 94 -3.16 -13.49 0.22
C ALA A 94 -3.33 -13.14 -1.26
N VAL A 95 -3.94 -11.99 -1.50
CA VAL A 95 -4.16 -11.41 -2.83
C VAL A 95 -3.70 -9.96 -2.83
N GLY A 96 -3.10 -9.54 -3.93
CA GLY A 96 -2.66 -8.17 -4.14
C GLY A 96 -2.68 -7.80 -5.62
N LYS A 97 -2.33 -6.56 -5.90
CA LYS A 97 -2.23 -6.00 -7.24
C LYS A 97 -0.85 -5.39 -7.43
N VAL A 98 -0.19 -5.72 -8.52
CA VAL A 98 1.14 -5.21 -8.84
C VAL A 98 1.06 -3.72 -9.17
N VAL A 99 1.92 -2.93 -8.53
CA VAL A 99 2.15 -1.52 -8.88
C VAL A 99 3.38 -1.39 -9.75
N GLU A 100 4.45 -2.11 -9.39
CA GLU A 100 5.71 -2.10 -10.12
C GLU A 100 6.49 -3.39 -9.85
N PHE A 101 7.27 -3.83 -10.83
CA PHE A 101 8.24 -4.89 -10.66
C PHE A 101 9.64 -4.39 -11.06
N ASP A 102 10.47 -4.15 -10.04
CA ASP A 102 11.89 -3.84 -10.23
C ASP A 102 12.68 -5.14 -10.44
N SER A 103 12.87 -5.49 -11.69
CA SER A 103 13.59 -6.71 -12.08
C SER A 103 15.08 -6.64 -11.72
N THR A 104 15.67 -5.46 -11.64
CA THR A 104 17.10 -5.27 -11.31
C THR A 104 17.37 -5.64 -9.86
N ASN A 105 16.50 -5.20 -8.96
CA ASN A 105 16.61 -5.47 -7.54
C ASN A 105 15.71 -6.63 -7.08
N SER A 106 14.95 -7.24 -7.98
CA SER A 106 14.00 -8.32 -7.68
C SER A 106 12.96 -7.92 -6.62
N ILE A 107 12.44 -6.71 -6.74
CA ILE A 107 11.46 -6.16 -5.81
C ILE A 107 10.10 -6.05 -6.50
N LEU A 108 9.10 -6.68 -5.91
CA LEU A 108 7.71 -6.58 -6.34
C LEU A 108 6.97 -5.60 -5.43
N TYR A 109 6.60 -4.45 -5.98
CA TYR A 109 5.77 -3.45 -5.29
C TYR A 109 4.30 -3.73 -5.56
N TYR A 110 3.51 -3.75 -4.51
CA TYR A 110 2.10 -4.12 -4.61
C TYR A 110 1.23 -3.37 -3.61
N VAL A 111 -0.05 -3.38 -3.89
CA VAL A 111 -1.11 -2.96 -2.97
C VAL A 111 -2.03 -4.13 -2.70
N GLN A 112 -2.62 -4.15 -1.53
CA GLN A 112 -3.70 -5.06 -1.21
C GLN A 112 -4.96 -4.24 -1.06
N THR A 113 -5.97 -4.56 -1.85
CA THR A 113 -7.29 -3.96 -1.77
C THR A 113 -8.28 -5.04 -1.39
N ARG A 114 -9.23 -4.70 -0.54
CA ARG A 114 -10.37 -5.57 -0.27
C ARG A 114 -11.33 -5.42 -1.44
N HIS A 115 -11.26 -6.35 -2.38
CA HIS A 115 -12.13 -6.33 -3.55
C HIS A 115 -12.76 -7.70 -3.73
N ASN A 116 -14.09 -7.75 -3.84
CA ASN A 116 -14.84 -8.98 -4.06
C ASN A 116 -14.56 -10.12 -3.05
N ASP A 117 -14.28 -9.77 -1.80
CA ASP A 117 -13.96 -10.71 -0.71
C ASP A 117 -12.74 -11.63 -0.99
N GLU A 118 -11.94 -11.31 -2.00
CA GLU A 118 -10.70 -12.01 -2.26
C GLU A 118 -9.59 -11.53 -1.29
N GLY A 119 -8.74 -12.47 -0.86
CA GLY A 119 -7.60 -12.16 0.01
C GLY A 119 -7.98 -11.71 1.41
N VAL A 120 -9.14 -12.13 1.89
CA VAL A 120 -9.62 -11.89 3.25
C VAL A 120 -9.83 -13.21 4.00
N ASP A 121 -9.68 -13.16 5.31
CA ASP A 121 -9.98 -14.28 6.21
C ASP A 121 -11.49 -14.39 6.49
N SER A 122 -11.88 -15.38 7.28
CA SER A 122 -13.28 -15.60 7.66
C SER A 122 -13.91 -14.45 8.44
N ASN A 123 -13.11 -13.55 9.00
CA ASN A 123 -13.55 -12.36 9.72
C ASN A 123 -13.59 -11.13 8.82
N GLY A 124 -13.22 -11.28 7.55
CA GLY A 124 -13.14 -10.19 6.60
C GLY A 124 -11.87 -9.33 6.73
N ASN A 125 -10.86 -9.77 7.49
CA ASN A 125 -9.59 -9.08 7.57
C ASN A 125 -8.70 -9.48 6.39
N GLN A 126 -7.93 -8.52 5.91
CA GLN A 126 -7.01 -8.73 4.81
C GLN A 126 -5.92 -9.74 5.18
N THR A 127 -5.74 -10.77 4.37
CA THR A 127 -4.70 -11.78 4.55
C THR A 127 -3.37 -11.25 4.03
N ALA A 128 -2.36 -11.22 4.89
CA ALA A 128 -1.03 -10.76 4.52
C ALA A 128 -0.25 -11.81 3.72
N PHE A 129 0.56 -11.35 2.77
CA PHE A 129 1.62 -12.18 2.20
C PHE A 129 2.65 -12.50 3.28
N SER A 130 3.06 -13.77 3.40
CA SER A 130 3.99 -14.19 4.45
C SER A 130 4.75 -15.47 4.10
N GLY A 131 5.88 -15.69 4.80
CA GLY A 131 6.70 -16.89 4.62
C GLY A 131 7.37 -17.00 3.26
N ALA A 132 8.05 -18.11 3.01
CA ALA A 132 8.69 -18.42 1.72
C ALA A 132 7.74 -19.11 0.74
N ASN A 133 6.51 -18.64 0.67
CA ASN A 133 5.47 -19.20 -0.17
C ASN A 133 5.45 -18.50 -1.54
N VAL A 134 5.39 -19.27 -2.60
CA VAL A 134 5.43 -18.73 -3.97
C VAL A 134 4.31 -17.71 -4.19
N VAL A 135 4.69 -16.55 -4.75
CA VAL A 135 3.78 -15.53 -5.25
C VAL A 135 3.62 -15.75 -6.75
N THR A 136 2.38 -15.84 -7.22
CA THR A 136 2.05 -16.09 -8.62
C THR A 136 1.19 -14.96 -9.16
N GLY A 137 1.58 -14.43 -10.31
CA GLY A 137 0.80 -13.47 -11.08
C GLY A 137 -0.16 -14.17 -12.05
N THR A 138 -1.25 -13.52 -12.40
CA THR A 138 -2.23 -14.06 -13.38
C THR A 138 -1.63 -14.26 -14.76
N GLY A 139 -0.59 -13.51 -15.12
CA GLY A 139 0.19 -13.69 -16.36
C GLY A 139 1.16 -14.88 -16.34
N GLY A 140 1.24 -15.62 -15.22
CA GLY A 140 2.10 -16.79 -15.06
C GLY A 140 3.48 -16.48 -14.48
N ALA A 141 3.80 -15.23 -14.17
CA ALA A 141 5.01 -14.88 -13.43
C ALA A 141 4.98 -15.49 -12.03
N GLN A 142 6.14 -15.91 -11.54
CA GLN A 142 6.28 -16.50 -10.21
C GLN A 142 7.57 -16.03 -9.53
N GLY A 143 7.55 -15.98 -8.20
CA GLY A 143 8.73 -15.70 -7.40
C GLY A 143 8.51 -16.13 -5.94
N THR A 144 9.58 -16.49 -5.26
CA THR A 144 9.56 -16.88 -3.85
C THR A 144 10.09 -15.74 -3.01
N PRO A 145 9.39 -15.30 -1.96
CA PRO A 145 9.90 -14.31 -1.02
C PRO A 145 11.22 -14.75 -0.39
N GLU A 146 12.22 -13.87 -0.43
CA GLU A 146 13.54 -14.10 0.13
C GLU A 146 13.53 -13.83 1.64
N THR A 147 12.97 -14.75 2.41
CA THR A 147 12.76 -14.56 3.87
C THR A 147 14.04 -14.44 4.67
N SER A 148 15.20 -14.77 4.14
CA SER A 148 16.52 -14.51 4.75
C SER A 148 16.96 -13.06 4.60
N HIS A 149 16.32 -12.27 3.73
CA HIS A 149 16.69 -10.90 3.47
C HIS A 149 16.05 -9.95 4.48
N SER A 150 16.88 -9.37 5.36
CA SER A 150 16.48 -8.34 6.32
C SER A 150 17.49 -7.18 6.24
N ALA A 151 17.38 -6.38 5.19
CA ALA A 151 18.27 -5.26 4.89
C ALA A 151 17.57 -4.23 4.02
N THR A 152 18.17 -3.06 3.87
CA THR A 152 17.70 -2.03 2.94
C THR A 152 18.22 -2.32 1.53
N THR A 153 17.32 -2.45 0.56
CA THR A 153 17.65 -2.60 -0.86
C THR A 153 16.84 -1.59 -1.67
N ASN A 154 17.50 -0.86 -2.55
CA ASN A 154 16.89 0.18 -3.38
C ASN A 154 16.00 1.14 -2.59
N ASN A 155 16.52 1.64 -1.46
CA ASN A 155 15.80 2.53 -0.54
C ASN A 155 14.50 1.95 0.03
N VAL A 156 14.43 0.62 0.18
CA VAL A 156 13.33 -0.12 0.80
C VAL A 156 13.88 -0.93 1.96
N VAL A 157 13.32 -0.76 3.14
CA VAL A 157 13.65 -1.57 4.32
C VAL A 157 12.85 -2.85 4.30
N PHE A 158 13.53 -3.98 4.29
CA PHE A 158 12.93 -5.31 4.36
C PHE A 158 13.16 -5.96 5.71
N VAL A 159 12.16 -6.69 6.17
CA VAL A 159 12.24 -7.63 7.28
C VAL A 159 11.73 -8.97 6.78
N SER A 160 12.59 -9.99 6.81
CA SER A 160 12.26 -11.33 6.31
C SER A 160 11.65 -11.32 4.89
N GLY A 161 12.23 -10.52 3.98
CA GLY A 161 11.82 -10.43 2.58
C GLY A 161 10.60 -9.58 2.30
N TYR A 162 9.99 -9.00 3.32
CA TYR A 162 8.79 -8.17 3.20
C TYR A 162 9.04 -6.75 3.67
N SER A 163 8.38 -5.80 3.03
CA SER A 163 8.31 -4.42 3.47
C SER A 163 6.84 -4.02 3.53
N VAL A 164 6.35 -3.82 4.75
CA VAL A 164 4.99 -3.39 5.04
C VAL A 164 5.10 -2.06 5.75
N PRO A 165 5.07 -0.93 5.02
CA PRO A 165 5.21 0.39 5.61
C PRO A 165 3.97 0.72 6.42
N GLU A 166 4.15 0.98 7.69
CA GLU A 166 3.08 1.38 8.62
C GLU A 166 3.53 2.59 9.44
N ILE A 167 2.57 3.44 9.74
CA ILE A 167 2.75 4.55 10.68
C ILE A 167 2.52 4.01 12.08
N ASP A 168 3.44 4.30 12.99
CA ASP A 168 3.26 3.95 14.39
C ASP A 168 2.05 4.67 14.97
N HIS A 169 1.26 3.94 15.73
CA HIS A 169 0.10 4.46 16.42
C HIS A 169 0.48 5.69 17.30
N ASP A 170 -0.38 6.71 17.29
CA ASP A 170 -0.19 7.95 18.03
C ASP A 170 1.12 8.70 17.73
N SER A 171 1.66 8.56 16.53
CA SER A 171 2.87 9.26 16.10
C SER A 171 2.60 10.32 15.06
N GLY A 172 3.41 11.38 15.08
CA GLY A 172 3.33 12.50 14.17
C GLY A 172 2.24 13.53 14.55
N ASP A 173 2.31 14.67 13.91
CA ASP A 173 1.36 15.75 14.08
C ASP A 173 0.35 15.77 12.94
N VAL A 174 -0.93 15.61 13.22
CA VAL A 174 -1.99 15.73 12.22
C VAL A 174 -2.23 17.20 11.92
N LEU A 175 -1.82 17.65 10.73
CA LEU A 175 -1.95 19.03 10.29
C LEU A 175 -3.27 19.32 9.59
N TYR A 176 -3.85 18.31 8.94
CA TYR A 176 -5.04 18.47 8.13
C TYR A 176 -5.84 17.18 8.08
N VAL A 177 -7.14 17.29 8.22
CA VAL A 177 -8.09 16.19 8.02
C VAL A 177 -9.25 16.70 7.19
N GLU A 178 -9.57 16.01 6.13
CA GLU A 178 -10.71 16.30 5.28
C GLU A 178 -11.58 15.05 5.12
N ASN A 179 -12.88 15.21 5.28
CA ASN A 179 -13.85 14.19 4.87
C ASN A 179 -14.31 14.50 3.45
N ARG A 180 -14.19 13.54 2.57
CA ARG A 180 -14.65 13.66 1.19
C ARG A 180 -15.79 12.70 0.94
N ALA A 181 -16.72 13.11 0.07
CA ALA A 181 -17.72 12.21 -0.44
C ALA A 181 -17.05 11.05 -1.22
N PRO A 182 -17.62 9.83 -1.19
CA PRO A 182 -17.13 8.75 -2.01
C PRO A 182 -17.23 9.13 -3.51
N ILE A 183 -16.30 8.64 -4.30
CA ILE A 183 -16.38 8.77 -5.75
C ILE A 183 -17.37 7.74 -6.23
N THR A 184 -18.55 8.19 -6.63
CA THR A 184 -19.54 7.33 -7.28
C THR A 184 -19.34 7.40 -8.78
N ARG A 185 -19.27 6.23 -9.43
CA ARG A 185 -19.28 6.16 -10.88
C ARG A 185 -20.70 6.47 -11.38
N ALA A 186 -20.83 7.33 -12.38
CA ALA A 186 -22.13 7.52 -13.03
C ALA A 186 -22.55 6.19 -13.69
N ALA A 187 -23.83 5.85 -13.58
CA ALA A 187 -24.37 4.56 -14.04
C ALA A 187 -24.24 4.33 -15.57
N ASP A 188 -23.94 5.38 -16.33
CA ASP A 188 -23.78 5.37 -17.78
C ASP A 188 -22.31 5.42 -18.25
N GLN A 189 -21.35 5.46 -17.32
CA GLN A 189 -19.95 5.39 -17.70
C GLN A 189 -19.54 3.95 -17.99
N THR A 190 -19.50 3.61 -19.26
CA THR A 190 -18.81 2.41 -19.74
C THR A 190 -17.31 2.66 -19.75
N GLU A 191 -16.55 1.69 -19.27
CA GLU A 191 -15.09 1.69 -19.44
C GLU A 191 -14.77 1.58 -20.94
N ASN A 192 -14.03 2.56 -21.46
CA ASN A 192 -13.37 2.45 -22.76
C ASN A 192 -11.93 1.97 -22.55
#